data_305c1b18a42a156079c5936c1918bc29
#
_entry.id   305c1b18a42a156079c5936c1918bc29
#
_cell.length_a   1.000
_cell.length_b   1.000
_cell.length_c   1.000
_cell.angle_alpha   90.00
_cell.angle_beta   90.00
_cell.angle_gamma   90.00
#
_symmetry.space_group_name_H-M   'P 1'
#
loop_
_entity.id
_entity.type
_entity.pdbx_description
1 polymer ?
#
loop_
_entity_poly.entity_id
_entity_poly.type
_entity_poly.pdbx_seq_one_letter_code
_entity_poly.pdbx_strand_id
1 'polypeptide(L)'
;MKKFLLTTLAALVSAALSAQVYTEASDLTLIGKIIDTPNPYHRVDTVKYKGFTKAENLQVRCPAGIAVLFRTDSPSITVKATGDFSYQANNTMRLASHGFDLYIRKDGEWLWAAACCPAPRNPQAPMDLIKNMAPGVKECLLYLPIYSELTSVKIGVEEGRMLQPMESPFRHRVAIFGSSYTHGISTSRAGMSYPDQFTRHTGIQLLSLGCSGNCKMQPYFAAVLEDVDADAFVFDAFSNPNAKMIEQRLFPFIERLQATHPGKPLIFQQTIRRERRNFDTAVEATEAAKQHMADSLMKIAVKRYKDVYYIKPSTSTPLQESSVDGTHPDDYGYYQWSRSIEKPLLRILRKYGLR
;
A
#
# COMPACT_ATOMS: atom_id res chain seq x y z
N MET A 1 47.99 -2.41 -58.33
CA MET A 1 47.16 -3.01 -57.27
C MET A 1 47.44 -2.24 -55.95
N LYS A 2 46.56 -1.30 -55.63
CA LYS A 2 46.66 -0.50 -54.35
C LYS A 2 45.79 -1.21 -53.32
N LYS A 3 46.43 -1.71 -52.23
CA LYS A 3 45.73 -2.26 -51.08
C LYS A 3 45.21 -1.12 -50.21
N PHE A 4 43.91 -1.01 -50.08
CA PHE A 4 43.27 -0.14 -49.07
C PHE A 4 43.28 -0.89 -47.71
N LEU A 5 43.98 -0.33 -46.77
CA LEU A 5 43.95 -0.77 -45.37
C LEU A 5 42.76 -0.06 -44.67
N LEU A 6 41.68 -0.78 -44.38
CA LEU A 6 40.55 -0.29 -43.58
C LEU A 6 40.94 -0.45 -42.09
N THR A 7 41.29 0.62 -41.41
CA THR A 7 41.48 0.64 -39.97
C THR A 7 40.11 0.89 -39.30
N THR A 8 39.51 -0.15 -38.77
CA THR A 8 38.33 -0.03 -37.93
C THR A 8 38.75 0.43 -36.54
N LEU A 9 38.43 1.66 -36.20
CA LEU A 9 38.59 2.21 -34.84
C LEU A 9 37.46 1.71 -33.97
N ALA A 10 37.67 0.65 -33.19
CA ALA A 10 36.74 0.21 -32.18
C ALA A 10 36.84 1.18 -30.99
N ALA A 11 35.83 2.05 -30.83
CA ALA A 11 35.66 2.87 -29.63
C ALA A 11 35.24 1.94 -28.48
N LEU A 12 36.20 1.58 -27.64
CA LEU A 12 35.92 1.00 -26.32
C LEU A 12 35.28 2.09 -25.46
N VAL A 13 33.97 2.11 -25.37
CA VAL A 13 33.24 2.83 -24.31
C VAL A 13 33.47 2.05 -23.02
N SER A 14 34.52 2.39 -22.29
CA SER A 14 34.66 1.95 -20.89
C SER A 14 33.53 2.60 -20.11
N ALA A 15 32.48 1.83 -19.77
CA ALA A 15 31.51 2.21 -18.77
C ALA A 15 32.27 2.30 -17.43
N ALA A 16 32.73 3.50 -17.08
CA ALA A 16 33.21 3.75 -15.73
C ALA A 16 32.05 3.45 -14.78
N LEU A 17 32.22 2.44 -13.92
CA LEU A 17 31.30 2.22 -12.80
C LEU A 17 31.39 3.47 -11.92
N SER A 18 30.44 4.39 -12.05
CA SER A 18 30.33 5.52 -11.16
C SER A 18 30.06 5.03 -9.74
N ALA A 19 30.82 5.54 -8.78
CA ALA A 19 30.57 5.23 -7.37
C ALA A 19 29.15 5.65 -6.99
N GLN A 20 28.51 4.84 -6.12
CA GLN A 20 27.16 5.14 -5.63
C GLN A 20 27.24 5.82 -4.27
N VAL A 21 26.56 6.95 -4.14
CA VAL A 21 26.35 7.66 -2.86
C VAL A 21 24.97 7.30 -2.33
N TYR A 22 24.88 6.90 -1.06
CA TYR A 22 23.68 6.40 -0.44
C TYR A 22 23.14 7.39 0.61
N THR A 23 21.84 7.67 0.53
CA THR A 23 21.07 8.45 1.52
C THR A 23 20.04 7.56 2.17
N GLU A 24 19.88 7.64 3.50
CA GLU A 24 18.81 6.92 4.22
C GLU A 24 17.44 7.44 3.77
N ALA A 25 16.51 6.57 3.48
CA ALA A 25 15.20 6.96 2.95
C ALA A 25 14.36 7.76 3.96
N SER A 26 14.64 7.61 5.28
CA SER A 26 14.03 8.45 6.31
C SER A 26 14.48 9.92 6.28
N ASP A 27 15.61 10.24 5.64
CA ASP A 27 16.09 11.61 5.42
C ASP A 27 15.44 12.27 4.20
N LEU A 28 14.66 11.49 3.44
CA LEU A 28 13.81 11.94 2.33
C LEU A 28 12.36 12.09 2.82
N THR A 29 11.41 12.24 1.89
CA THR A 29 10.00 12.39 2.28
C THR A 29 9.30 11.03 2.34
N LEU A 30 8.93 10.58 3.54
CA LEU A 30 8.07 9.40 3.71
C LEU A 30 6.60 9.79 3.65
N ILE A 31 5.82 9.03 2.87
CA ILE A 31 4.35 9.15 2.80
C ILE A 31 3.68 7.82 3.13
N GLY A 32 2.38 7.82 3.34
CA GLY A 32 1.60 6.60 3.63
C GLY A 32 1.67 6.15 5.09
N LYS A 33 2.47 6.80 5.93
CA LYS A 33 2.52 6.50 7.38
C LYS A 33 1.21 6.91 8.06
N ILE A 34 0.59 5.95 8.75
CA ILE A 34 -0.66 6.20 9.46
C ILE A 34 -0.42 6.94 10.78
N ILE A 35 0.68 6.64 11.47
CA ILE A 35 1.09 7.26 12.73
C ILE A 35 2.62 7.28 12.83
N ASP A 36 3.17 8.23 13.57
CA ASP A 36 4.61 8.28 13.80
C ASP A 36 5.07 7.17 14.75
N THR A 37 6.23 6.61 14.44
CA THR A 37 6.82 5.49 15.16
C THR A 37 8.33 5.67 15.29
N PRO A 38 8.98 5.12 16.35
CA PRO A 38 10.43 5.20 16.51
C PRO A 38 11.23 4.61 15.33
N ASN A 39 10.73 3.53 14.73
CA ASN A 39 11.27 3.03 13.46
C ASN A 39 10.47 3.67 12.31
N PRO A 40 11.10 4.44 11.41
CA PRO A 40 10.40 5.20 10.36
C PRO A 40 9.62 4.31 9.38
N TYR A 41 9.94 3.02 9.31
CA TYR A 41 9.32 2.06 8.39
C TYR A 41 8.20 1.23 9.05
N HIS A 42 7.99 1.35 10.35
CA HIS A 42 6.85 0.71 11.03
C HIS A 42 5.58 1.53 10.85
N ARG A 43 4.44 0.86 10.72
CA ARG A 43 3.12 1.50 10.65
C ARG A 43 2.53 1.75 12.04
N VAL A 44 2.90 0.92 13.04
CA VAL A 44 2.44 1.06 14.43
C VAL A 44 3.60 0.80 15.38
N ASP A 45 3.68 1.60 16.43
CA ASP A 45 4.58 1.36 17.57
C ASP A 45 3.99 0.28 18.48
N THR A 46 4.48 -0.95 18.36
CA THR A 46 4.03 -2.10 19.17
C THR A 46 4.57 -2.10 20.60
N VAL A 47 5.43 -1.11 20.95
CA VAL A 47 5.81 -0.84 22.33
C VAL A 47 4.76 0.05 23.00
N LYS A 48 4.25 1.07 22.33
CA LYS A 48 3.17 1.94 22.80
C LYS A 48 1.82 1.19 22.81
N TYR A 49 1.44 0.57 21.71
CA TYR A 49 0.14 -0.09 21.57
C TYR A 49 0.27 -1.59 21.86
N LYS A 50 -0.55 -2.08 22.78
CA LYS A 50 -0.54 -3.46 23.26
C LYS A 50 -1.81 -4.22 22.83
N GLY A 51 -1.78 -5.55 22.96
CA GLY A 51 -2.92 -6.43 22.67
C GLY A 51 -2.82 -7.15 21.33
N PHE A 52 -1.84 -6.82 20.49
CA PHE A 52 -1.61 -7.51 19.22
C PHE A 52 -1.17 -8.96 19.44
N THR A 53 -1.73 -9.85 18.66
CA THR A 53 -1.20 -11.22 18.50
C THR A 53 0.20 -11.18 17.87
N LYS A 54 0.94 -12.28 17.91
CA LYS A 54 2.25 -12.38 17.28
C LYS A 54 2.19 -12.04 15.77
N ALA A 55 1.16 -12.52 15.07
CA ALA A 55 0.98 -12.26 13.65
C ALA A 55 0.64 -10.80 13.36
N GLU A 56 -0.25 -10.19 14.13
CA GLU A 56 -0.61 -8.77 14.00
C GLU A 56 0.60 -7.87 14.29
N ASN A 57 1.35 -8.18 15.37
CA ASN A 57 2.54 -7.45 15.76
C ASN A 57 3.59 -7.42 14.63
N LEU A 58 3.84 -8.56 13.98
CA LEU A 58 4.72 -8.62 12.82
C LEU A 58 4.18 -7.78 11.66
N GLN A 59 2.90 -7.93 11.32
CA GLN A 59 2.31 -7.27 10.15
C GLN A 59 2.26 -5.74 10.28
N VAL A 60 1.93 -5.21 11.47
CA VAL A 60 1.86 -3.74 11.65
C VAL A 60 3.23 -3.07 11.65
N ARG A 61 4.32 -3.84 11.77
CA ARG A 61 5.70 -3.37 11.60
C ARG A 61 6.19 -3.43 10.15
N CYS A 62 5.46 -4.08 9.25
CA CYS A 62 5.77 -4.05 7.82
C CYS A 62 5.29 -2.72 7.20
N PRO A 63 6.04 -2.14 6.23
CA PRO A 63 5.77 -0.82 5.67
C PRO A 63 4.74 -0.79 4.53
N ALA A 64 3.79 -1.73 4.50
CA ALA A 64 2.77 -1.78 3.46
C ALA A 64 2.02 -0.43 3.30
N GLY A 65 2.08 0.16 2.12
CA GLY A 65 1.51 1.48 1.80
C GLY A 65 2.43 2.66 2.17
N ILE A 66 3.59 2.43 2.81
CA ILE A 66 4.62 3.47 2.98
C ILE A 66 5.43 3.57 1.69
N ALA A 67 5.69 4.80 1.26
CA ALA A 67 6.53 5.09 0.11
C ALA A 67 7.48 6.27 0.37
N VAL A 68 8.54 6.37 -0.44
CA VAL A 68 9.55 7.42 -0.38
C VAL A 68 9.38 8.32 -1.59
N LEU A 69 9.23 9.62 -1.37
CA LEU A 69 9.21 10.65 -2.40
C LEU A 69 10.56 11.37 -2.45
N PHE A 70 11.13 11.48 -3.62
CA PHE A 70 12.41 12.17 -3.83
C PHE A 70 12.57 12.68 -5.27
N ARG A 71 13.53 13.59 -5.45
CA ARG A 71 13.99 14.05 -6.77
C ARG A 71 15.43 13.64 -7.01
N THR A 72 15.73 13.25 -8.24
CA THR A 72 17.10 12.94 -8.68
C THR A 72 17.30 13.26 -10.16
N ASP A 73 18.51 13.66 -10.54
CA ASP A 73 18.97 13.77 -11.92
C ASP A 73 19.85 12.59 -12.35
N SER A 74 20.09 11.65 -11.42
CA SER A 74 20.91 10.46 -11.70
C SER A 74 20.35 9.63 -12.84
N PRO A 75 21.18 9.07 -13.73
CA PRO A 75 20.76 8.13 -14.75
C PRO A 75 20.50 6.73 -14.18
N SER A 76 20.89 6.47 -12.93
CA SER A 76 20.67 5.18 -12.25
C SER A 76 20.24 5.37 -10.81
N ILE A 77 19.45 4.41 -10.29
CA ILE A 77 19.06 4.34 -8.89
C ILE A 77 19.31 2.90 -8.40
N THR A 78 19.92 2.81 -7.23
CA THR A 78 20.11 1.55 -6.50
C THR A 78 19.40 1.61 -5.14
N VAL A 79 19.08 0.44 -4.57
CA VAL A 79 18.51 0.34 -3.23
C VAL A 79 19.35 -0.61 -2.39
N LYS A 80 19.62 -0.24 -1.14
CA LYS A 80 20.09 -1.15 -0.08
C LYS A 80 19.05 -1.19 1.02
N ALA A 81 18.74 -2.37 1.54
CA ALA A 81 17.81 -2.49 2.65
C ALA A 81 18.31 -3.49 3.67
N THR A 82 18.03 -3.20 4.94
CA THR A 82 18.24 -4.11 6.06
C THR A 82 16.90 -4.39 6.71
N GLY A 83 16.61 -5.67 6.96
CA GLY A 83 15.34 -6.08 7.54
C GLY A 83 15.12 -7.58 7.51
N ASP A 84 13.91 -8.01 7.86
CA ASP A 84 13.48 -9.41 7.77
C ASP A 84 12.78 -9.65 6.42
N PHE A 85 13.37 -10.48 5.59
CA PHE A 85 12.87 -10.92 4.29
C PHE A 85 12.47 -12.40 4.29
N SER A 86 12.11 -12.93 5.44
CA SER A 86 11.78 -14.36 5.61
C SER A 86 10.35 -14.74 5.25
N TYR A 87 9.44 -13.76 5.14
CA TYR A 87 8.04 -14.04 4.83
C TYR A 87 7.88 -14.76 3.49
N GLN A 88 7.06 -15.83 3.51
CA GLN A 88 6.72 -16.58 2.31
C GLN A 88 5.23 -16.91 2.30
N ALA A 89 4.60 -16.75 1.15
CA ALA A 89 3.22 -17.16 0.91
C ALA A 89 3.07 -17.65 -0.53
N ASN A 90 2.19 -18.64 -0.74
CA ASN A 90 1.98 -19.23 -2.06
C ASN A 90 1.20 -18.29 -3.00
N ASN A 91 0.54 -17.29 -2.46
CA ASN A 91 -0.32 -16.37 -3.19
C ASN A 91 0.22 -14.93 -3.25
N THR A 92 1.48 -14.70 -2.93
CA THR A 92 2.09 -13.37 -2.98
C THR A 92 3.47 -13.45 -3.60
N MET A 93 3.71 -12.64 -4.63
CA MET A 93 5.02 -12.61 -5.29
C MET A 93 6.08 -11.96 -4.39
N ARG A 94 7.34 -12.40 -4.56
CA ARG A 94 8.48 -11.80 -3.83
C ARG A 94 8.65 -10.32 -4.11
N LEU A 95 8.36 -9.85 -5.33
CA LEU A 95 8.38 -8.43 -5.67
C LEU A 95 7.37 -7.60 -4.85
N ALA A 96 6.27 -8.17 -4.42
CA ALA A 96 5.35 -7.51 -3.51
C ALA A 96 5.83 -7.63 -2.04
N SER A 97 6.12 -8.86 -1.58
CA SER A 97 6.43 -9.11 -0.18
C SER A 97 7.77 -8.53 0.27
N HIS A 98 8.78 -8.46 -0.62
CA HIS A 98 10.15 -8.05 -0.31
C HIS A 98 10.70 -6.98 -1.23
N GLY A 99 10.01 -6.63 -2.31
CA GLY A 99 10.51 -5.76 -3.36
C GLY A 99 10.20 -4.29 -3.14
N PHE A 100 10.92 -3.47 -3.88
CA PHE A 100 10.78 -2.02 -3.98
C PHE A 100 10.19 -1.70 -5.34
N ASP A 101 9.16 -0.84 -5.41
CA ASP A 101 8.37 -0.60 -6.61
C ASP A 101 8.37 0.89 -6.96
N LEU A 102 9.05 1.26 -8.05
CA LEU A 102 9.33 2.64 -8.46
C LEU A 102 8.34 3.14 -9.50
N TYR A 103 7.79 4.30 -9.23
CA TYR A 103 7.06 5.14 -10.17
C TYR A 103 7.81 6.45 -10.38
N ILE A 104 7.81 6.96 -11.61
CA ILE A 104 8.37 8.27 -11.97
C ILE A 104 7.26 9.12 -12.56
N ARG A 105 7.19 10.39 -12.14
CA ARG A 105 6.20 11.32 -12.64
C ARG A 105 6.59 11.82 -14.03
N LYS A 106 5.66 11.70 -14.98
CA LYS A 106 5.79 12.20 -16.33
C LYS A 106 4.45 12.76 -16.81
N ASP A 107 4.46 13.96 -17.37
CA ASP A 107 3.24 14.63 -17.86
C ASP A 107 2.11 14.73 -16.82
N GLY A 108 2.48 14.87 -15.55
CA GLY A 108 1.53 14.94 -14.43
C GLY A 108 1.13 13.60 -13.82
N GLU A 109 1.40 12.47 -14.48
CA GLU A 109 0.98 11.13 -14.09
C GLU A 109 2.14 10.30 -13.50
N TRP A 110 1.82 9.42 -12.55
CA TRP A 110 2.77 8.46 -12.00
C TRP A 110 2.84 7.21 -12.88
N LEU A 111 3.90 7.12 -13.69
CA LEU A 111 4.12 5.95 -14.55
C LEU A 111 5.05 4.96 -13.85
N TRP A 112 4.72 3.68 -13.98
CA TRP A 112 5.62 2.63 -13.50
C TRP A 112 6.96 2.67 -14.23
N ALA A 113 8.04 2.57 -13.46
CA ALA A 113 9.40 2.67 -13.99
C ALA A 113 10.20 1.37 -13.82
N ALA A 114 10.20 0.81 -12.60
CA ALA A 114 11.00 -0.37 -12.30
C ALA A 114 10.60 -1.00 -10.97
N ALA A 115 11.04 -2.24 -10.74
CA ALA A 115 10.99 -2.87 -9.43
C ALA A 115 12.24 -3.74 -9.22
N CYS A 116 12.68 -3.86 -7.97
CA CYS A 116 13.76 -4.77 -7.58
C CYS A 116 13.38 -5.52 -6.30
N CYS A 117 14.06 -6.64 -6.06
CA CYS A 117 13.82 -7.50 -4.90
C CYS A 117 15.14 -8.02 -4.36
N PRO A 118 15.34 -8.07 -3.03
CA PRO A 118 16.54 -8.63 -2.42
C PRO A 118 16.80 -10.07 -2.88
N ALA A 119 18.07 -10.37 -3.19
CA ALA A 119 18.48 -11.72 -3.55
C ALA A 119 18.33 -12.66 -2.32
N PRO A 120 17.74 -13.86 -2.46
CA PRO A 120 17.50 -14.75 -1.31
C PRO A 120 18.76 -15.11 -0.52
N ARG A 121 19.91 -15.26 -1.20
CA ARG A 121 21.20 -15.66 -0.57
C ARG A 121 21.99 -14.47 -0.02
N ASN A 122 21.69 -13.25 -0.44
CA ASN A 122 22.36 -12.03 0.02
C ASN A 122 21.38 -10.86 0.00
N PRO A 123 20.42 -10.81 0.95
CA PRO A 123 19.37 -9.80 0.94
C PRO A 123 19.88 -8.39 1.30
N GLN A 124 21.11 -8.27 1.82
CA GLN A 124 21.74 -6.99 2.17
C GLN A 124 22.53 -6.38 1.01
N ALA A 125 22.73 -7.11 -0.09
CA ALA A 125 23.45 -6.59 -1.24
C ALA A 125 22.69 -5.42 -1.88
N PRO A 126 23.42 -4.44 -2.49
CA PRO A 126 22.80 -3.42 -3.30
C PRO A 126 22.00 -4.03 -4.44
N MET A 127 20.83 -3.46 -4.69
CA MET A 127 19.95 -3.86 -5.78
C MET A 127 19.92 -2.76 -6.84
N ASP A 128 20.23 -3.08 -8.07
CA ASP A 128 19.95 -2.18 -9.19
C ASP A 128 18.43 -2.04 -9.34
N LEU A 129 17.92 -0.81 -9.20
CA LEU A 129 16.51 -0.53 -9.37
C LEU A 129 16.20 -0.12 -10.81
N ILE A 130 16.93 0.88 -11.32
CA ILE A 130 16.81 1.36 -12.69
C ILE A 130 18.15 1.91 -13.19
N LYS A 131 18.39 1.80 -14.49
CA LYS A 131 19.60 2.30 -15.18
C LYS A 131 19.22 2.99 -16.49
N ASN A 132 20.15 3.77 -17.01
CA ASN A 132 20.05 4.43 -18.33
C ASN A 132 18.84 5.37 -18.45
N MET A 133 18.49 6.06 -17.36
CA MET A 133 17.46 7.08 -17.43
C MET A 133 17.97 8.29 -18.24
N ALA A 134 17.08 8.90 -18.99
CA ALA A 134 17.38 10.13 -19.73
C ALA A 134 17.86 11.26 -18.79
N PRO A 135 18.67 12.22 -19.29
CA PRO A 135 19.06 13.40 -18.53
C PRO A 135 17.86 14.20 -18.01
N GLY A 136 18.08 14.97 -16.93
CA GLY A 136 17.06 15.82 -16.30
C GLY A 136 16.57 15.29 -14.96
N VAL A 137 15.90 16.14 -14.21
CA VAL A 137 15.35 15.82 -12.89
C VAL A 137 14.11 14.94 -13.01
N LYS A 138 14.03 13.89 -12.20
CA LYS A 138 12.89 12.97 -12.07
C LYS A 138 12.26 13.14 -10.70
N GLU A 139 10.94 13.17 -10.65
CA GLU A 139 10.15 13.02 -9.43
C GLU A 139 9.82 11.53 -9.24
N CYS A 140 10.27 10.97 -8.14
CA CYS A 140 10.25 9.54 -7.87
C CYS A 140 9.35 9.21 -6.68
N LEU A 141 8.57 8.13 -6.81
CA LEU A 141 7.72 7.54 -5.77
C LEU A 141 8.11 6.06 -5.66
N LEU A 142 8.75 5.68 -4.56
CA LEU A 142 9.25 4.33 -4.31
C LEU A 142 8.46 3.67 -3.19
N TYR A 143 7.57 2.73 -3.53
CA TYR A 143 6.86 1.92 -2.54
C TYR A 143 7.78 0.90 -1.89
N LEU A 144 7.60 0.72 -0.58
CA LEU A 144 8.33 -0.24 0.23
C LEU A 144 7.62 -1.60 0.27
N PRO A 145 8.34 -2.69 0.57
CA PRO A 145 7.78 -4.04 0.60
C PRO A 145 6.63 -4.20 1.59
N ILE A 146 5.63 -5.02 1.22
CA ILE A 146 4.41 -5.14 2.03
C ILE A 146 4.52 -6.15 3.19
N TYR A 147 5.49 -7.09 3.16
CA TYR A 147 5.67 -8.14 4.18
C TYR A 147 7.11 -8.27 4.69
N SER A 148 7.89 -7.20 4.66
CA SER A 148 9.24 -7.19 5.23
C SER A 148 9.33 -6.14 6.33
N GLU A 149 9.71 -6.53 7.52
CA GLU A 149 10.04 -5.56 8.56
C GLU A 149 11.41 -4.93 8.25
N LEU A 150 11.43 -3.64 7.98
CA LEU A 150 12.64 -2.91 7.60
C LEU A 150 13.22 -2.13 8.78
N THR A 151 14.56 -2.12 8.88
CA THR A 151 15.32 -1.31 9.85
C THR A 151 16.13 -0.20 9.19
N SER A 152 16.47 -0.32 7.92
CA SER A 152 17.13 0.70 7.11
C SER A 152 16.79 0.50 5.64
N VAL A 153 16.58 1.61 4.93
CA VAL A 153 16.45 1.66 3.47
C VAL A 153 17.32 2.81 2.97
N LYS A 154 18.27 2.49 2.09
CA LYS A 154 19.15 3.50 1.48
C LYS A 154 18.93 3.56 -0.01
N ILE A 155 18.73 4.77 -0.52
CA ILE A 155 18.63 5.05 -1.95
C ILE A 155 20.00 5.51 -2.42
N GLY A 156 20.55 4.84 -3.42
CA GLY A 156 21.85 5.16 -4.01
C GLY A 156 21.69 5.79 -5.39
N VAL A 157 22.47 6.85 -5.63
CA VAL A 157 22.59 7.53 -6.92
C VAL A 157 24.06 7.68 -7.28
N GLU A 158 24.37 7.93 -8.54
CA GLU A 158 25.75 8.14 -8.96
C GLU A 158 26.38 9.34 -8.26
N GLU A 159 27.65 9.25 -7.93
CA GLU A 159 28.42 10.33 -7.29
C GLU A 159 28.32 11.64 -8.09
N GLY A 160 28.12 12.75 -7.37
CA GLY A 160 27.90 14.08 -7.97
C GLY A 160 26.50 14.31 -8.52
N ARG A 161 25.58 13.34 -8.42
CA ARG A 161 24.18 13.51 -8.80
C ARG A 161 23.32 13.94 -7.62
N MET A 162 22.28 14.70 -7.95
CA MET A 162 21.32 15.18 -6.96
C MET A 162 20.45 14.01 -6.44
N LEU A 163 20.26 13.99 -5.13
CA LEU A 163 19.21 13.21 -4.45
C LEU A 163 18.63 14.08 -3.34
N GLN A 164 17.38 14.49 -3.46
CA GLN A 164 16.74 15.44 -2.55
C GLN A 164 15.31 15.00 -2.18
N PRO A 165 14.83 15.31 -0.96
CA PRO A 165 13.43 15.16 -0.63
C PRO A 165 12.56 16.03 -1.54
N MET A 166 11.29 15.66 -1.72
CA MET A 166 10.29 16.50 -2.39
C MET A 166 9.04 16.59 -1.54
N GLU A 167 8.33 17.71 -1.63
CA GLU A 167 7.02 17.84 -1.00
C GLU A 167 6.05 16.83 -1.58
N SER A 168 5.15 16.32 -0.72
CA SER A 168 4.13 15.38 -1.16
C SER A 168 3.15 16.07 -2.12
N PRO A 169 2.97 15.56 -3.34
CA PRO A 169 1.92 16.06 -4.23
C PRO A 169 0.54 15.53 -3.84
N PHE A 170 0.47 14.58 -2.93
CA PHE A 170 -0.78 13.99 -2.44
C PHE A 170 -1.36 14.85 -1.32
N ARG A 171 -2.66 15.07 -1.42
CA ARG A 171 -3.41 15.93 -0.50
C ARG A 171 -4.22 15.08 0.45
N HIS A 172 -4.56 15.68 1.59
CA HIS A 172 -5.38 15.08 2.62
C HIS A 172 -4.84 13.75 3.14
N ARG A 173 -5.11 13.47 4.36
CA ARG A 173 -4.69 12.26 5.06
C ARG A 173 -5.93 11.43 5.35
N VAL A 174 -6.17 10.37 4.58
CA VAL A 174 -7.31 9.47 4.77
C VAL A 174 -6.80 8.16 5.32
N ALA A 175 -7.05 7.89 6.61
CA ALA A 175 -6.67 6.63 7.23
C ALA A 175 -7.51 5.48 6.67
N ILE A 176 -6.88 4.37 6.31
CA ILE A 176 -7.59 3.17 5.89
C ILE A 176 -7.19 1.98 6.75
N PHE A 177 -8.13 1.45 7.56
CA PHE A 177 -7.95 0.21 8.31
C PHE A 177 -8.64 -0.93 7.59
N GLY A 178 -7.92 -2.03 7.35
CA GLY A 178 -8.48 -3.09 6.54
C GLY A 178 -7.78 -4.45 6.67
N SER A 179 -8.28 -5.37 5.87
CA SER A 179 -7.89 -6.78 5.82
C SER A 179 -6.60 -7.01 5.01
N SER A 180 -6.40 -8.27 4.58
CA SER A 180 -5.38 -8.65 3.60
C SER A 180 -5.51 -7.88 2.28
N TYR A 181 -6.71 -7.49 1.93
CA TYR A 181 -6.97 -6.70 0.72
C TYR A 181 -6.36 -5.29 0.81
N THR A 182 -6.53 -4.63 1.96
CA THR A 182 -5.91 -3.32 2.23
C THR A 182 -4.39 -3.45 2.42
N HIS A 183 -3.90 -4.58 2.94
CA HIS A 183 -2.47 -4.87 3.07
C HIS A 183 -1.80 -5.05 1.70
N GLY A 184 -2.54 -5.51 0.67
CA GLY A 184 -2.05 -5.71 -0.69
C GLY A 184 -1.57 -7.13 -0.99
N ILE A 185 -2.05 -8.16 -0.26
CA ILE A 185 -1.68 -9.56 -0.55
C ILE A 185 -2.08 -9.93 -1.99
N SER A 186 -1.32 -10.80 -2.63
CA SER A 186 -1.53 -11.30 -4.00
C SER A 186 -1.29 -10.28 -5.12
N THR A 187 -0.78 -9.09 -4.80
CA THR A 187 -0.29 -8.16 -5.82
C THR A 187 1.03 -8.65 -6.42
N SER A 188 1.32 -8.22 -7.65
CA SER A 188 2.61 -8.50 -8.29
C SER A 188 3.76 -7.68 -7.70
N ARG A 189 3.49 -6.45 -7.22
CA ARG A 189 4.44 -5.47 -6.69
C ARG A 189 3.82 -4.68 -5.54
N ALA A 190 4.66 -4.03 -4.73
CA ALA A 190 4.23 -3.33 -3.53
C ALA A 190 3.18 -2.23 -3.78
N GLY A 191 3.33 -1.42 -4.82
CA GLY A 191 2.41 -0.32 -5.13
C GLY A 191 1.12 -0.72 -5.85
N MET A 192 0.80 -2.02 -5.99
CA MET A 192 -0.40 -2.50 -6.70
C MET A 192 -1.60 -2.76 -5.78
N SER A 193 -1.49 -2.51 -4.48
CA SER A 193 -2.66 -2.53 -3.60
C SER A 193 -3.71 -1.50 -4.03
N TYR A 194 -5.01 -1.74 -3.73
CA TYR A 194 -6.03 -0.79 -4.14
C TYR A 194 -5.92 0.58 -3.45
N PRO A 195 -5.42 0.71 -2.20
CA PRO A 195 -5.18 2.03 -1.61
C PRO A 195 -4.08 2.81 -2.32
N ASP A 196 -2.98 2.13 -2.71
CA ASP A 196 -1.87 2.78 -3.39
C ASP A 196 -2.25 3.22 -4.82
N GLN A 197 -3.01 2.39 -5.54
CA GLN A 197 -3.57 2.75 -6.83
C GLN A 197 -4.54 3.95 -6.70
N PHE A 198 -5.43 3.94 -5.71
CA PHE A 198 -6.35 5.05 -5.45
C PHE A 198 -5.58 6.35 -5.20
N THR A 199 -4.53 6.31 -4.37
CA THR A 199 -3.70 7.48 -4.07
C THR A 199 -3.07 8.06 -5.34
N ARG A 200 -2.47 7.23 -6.19
CA ARG A 200 -1.87 7.70 -7.46
C ARG A 200 -2.89 8.27 -8.43
N HIS A 201 -4.08 7.66 -8.53
CA HIS A 201 -5.11 8.10 -9.49
C HIS A 201 -5.84 9.38 -9.06
N THR A 202 -6.00 9.59 -7.76
CA THR A 202 -6.86 10.68 -7.25
C THR A 202 -6.09 11.84 -6.64
N GLY A 203 -4.83 11.61 -6.26
CA GLY A 203 -4.05 12.59 -5.49
C GLY A 203 -4.44 12.69 -4.02
N ILE A 204 -5.40 11.86 -3.53
CA ILE A 204 -5.77 11.77 -2.10
C ILE A 204 -4.91 10.70 -1.43
N GLN A 205 -4.21 11.05 -0.37
CA GLN A 205 -3.32 10.11 0.32
C GLN A 205 -4.12 9.13 1.20
N LEU A 206 -4.07 7.82 0.87
CA LEU A 206 -4.54 6.76 1.75
C LEU A 206 -3.39 6.26 2.64
N LEU A 207 -3.59 6.29 3.97
CA LEU A 207 -2.64 5.86 4.99
C LEU A 207 -3.01 4.44 5.42
N SER A 208 -2.28 3.43 4.90
CA SER A 208 -2.70 2.04 5.03
C SER A 208 -2.36 1.42 6.39
N LEU A 209 -3.39 0.92 7.09
CA LEU A 209 -3.28 -0.03 8.20
C LEU A 209 -3.96 -1.36 7.82
N GLY A 210 -3.57 -1.94 6.69
CA GLY A 210 -3.98 -3.28 6.31
C GLY A 210 -3.32 -4.33 7.20
N CYS A 211 -4.11 -5.31 7.69
CA CYS A 211 -3.61 -6.40 8.53
C CYS A 211 -4.27 -7.72 8.12
N SER A 212 -3.53 -8.55 7.39
CA SER A 212 -4.02 -9.78 6.76
C SER A 212 -4.62 -10.76 7.75
N GLY A 213 -5.89 -11.14 7.55
CA GLY A 213 -6.64 -12.04 8.43
C GLY A 213 -7.08 -11.41 9.76
N ASN A 214 -6.69 -10.17 10.05
CA ASN A 214 -6.74 -9.60 11.40
C ASN A 214 -7.51 -8.29 11.53
N CYS A 215 -8.13 -7.78 10.48
CA CYS A 215 -9.03 -6.62 10.58
C CYS A 215 -10.43 -7.08 11.05
N LYS A 216 -10.67 -7.05 12.36
CA LYS A 216 -11.92 -7.54 12.97
C LYS A 216 -12.52 -6.55 13.97
N MET A 217 -12.24 -5.25 13.80
CA MET A 217 -12.70 -4.18 14.69
C MET A 217 -12.34 -4.43 16.18
N GLN A 218 -11.12 -4.89 16.42
CA GLN A 218 -10.63 -5.18 17.77
C GLN A 218 -10.37 -3.89 18.55
N PRO A 219 -10.58 -3.85 19.88
CA PRO A 219 -10.38 -2.66 20.70
C PRO A 219 -8.96 -2.07 20.63
N TYR A 220 -7.93 -2.91 20.47
CA TYR A 220 -6.55 -2.44 20.37
C TYR A 220 -6.22 -1.79 19.02
N PHE A 221 -6.87 -2.17 17.92
CA PHE A 221 -6.79 -1.43 16.67
C PHE A 221 -7.56 -0.11 16.73
N ALA A 222 -8.70 -0.09 17.44
CA ALA A 222 -9.40 1.17 17.69
C ALA A 222 -8.51 2.15 18.48
N ALA A 223 -7.74 1.67 19.47
CA ALA A 223 -6.80 2.50 20.24
C ALA A 223 -5.69 3.11 19.36
N VAL A 224 -5.20 2.40 18.34
CA VAL A 224 -4.29 2.99 17.35
C VAL A 224 -4.98 4.09 16.55
N LEU A 225 -6.20 3.79 16.04
CA LEU A 225 -6.95 4.71 15.19
C LEU A 225 -7.39 5.99 15.92
N GLU A 226 -7.59 5.94 17.22
CA GLU A 226 -7.88 7.11 18.07
C GLU A 226 -6.75 8.15 18.08
N ASP A 227 -5.51 7.71 17.94
CA ASP A 227 -4.34 8.59 17.91
C ASP A 227 -3.94 9.01 16.48
N VAL A 228 -4.66 8.57 15.45
CA VAL A 228 -4.32 8.88 14.06
C VAL A 228 -4.81 10.27 13.68
N ASP A 229 -3.89 11.13 13.28
CA ASP A 229 -4.23 12.40 12.64
C ASP A 229 -4.59 12.17 11.17
N ALA A 230 -5.89 12.13 10.89
CA ALA A 230 -6.44 11.98 9.55
C ALA A 230 -7.66 12.87 9.34
N ASP A 231 -7.92 13.25 8.09
CA ASP A 231 -9.09 14.05 7.69
C ASP A 231 -10.35 13.19 7.55
N ALA A 232 -10.19 11.91 7.29
CA ALA A 232 -11.25 10.92 7.11
C ALA A 232 -10.76 9.51 7.42
N PHE A 233 -11.68 8.58 7.67
CA PHE A 233 -11.40 7.18 7.95
C PHE A 233 -12.19 6.27 7.00
N VAL A 234 -11.50 5.30 6.41
CA VAL A 234 -12.06 4.27 5.54
C VAL A 234 -11.84 2.89 6.17
N PHE A 235 -12.82 2.01 6.09
CA PHE A 235 -12.78 0.70 6.72
C PHE A 235 -13.14 -0.43 5.75
N ASP A 236 -12.18 -1.29 5.40
CA ASP A 236 -12.38 -2.63 4.86
C ASP A 236 -12.51 -3.60 6.04
N ALA A 237 -13.53 -3.42 6.87
CA ALA A 237 -13.64 -4.07 8.18
C ALA A 237 -14.55 -5.32 8.21
N PHE A 238 -15.15 -5.71 7.08
CA PHE A 238 -16.10 -6.84 7.02
C PHE A 238 -15.51 -8.09 6.36
N SER A 239 -14.26 -8.05 5.91
CA SER A 239 -13.62 -9.16 5.21
C SER A 239 -13.16 -10.30 6.14
N ASN A 240 -12.66 -9.97 7.34
CA ASN A 240 -12.10 -10.95 8.27
C ASN A 240 -13.02 -11.39 9.43
N PRO A 241 -13.94 -10.56 9.97
CA PRO A 241 -14.84 -11.02 11.02
C PRO A 241 -15.91 -11.94 10.47
N ASN A 242 -16.44 -12.81 11.31
CA ASN A 242 -17.69 -13.53 11.04
C ASN A 242 -18.91 -12.64 11.38
N ALA A 243 -20.12 -13.08 11.01
CA ALA A 243 -21.35 -12.32 11.25
C ALA A 243 -21.54 -11.92 12.72
N LYS A 244 -21.28 -12.83 13.67
CA LYS A 244 -21.39 -12.56 15.11
C LYS A 244 -20.40 -11.49 15.59
N MET A 245 -19.19 -11.51 15.08
CA MET A 245 -18.20 -10.46 15.41
C MET A 245 -18.62 -9.09 14.86
N ILE A 246 -19.19 -9.04 13.66
CA ILE A 246 -19.73 -7.81 13.08
C ILE A 246 -20.83 -7.25 13.95
N GLU A 247 -21.80 -8.09 14.35
CA GLU A 247 -22.91 -7.76 15.23
C GLU A 247 -22.44 -7.17 16.56
N GLN A 248 -21.45 -7.78 17.19
CA GLN A 248 -20.96 -7.39 18.51
C GLN A 248 -20.07 -6.15 18.49
N ARG A 249 -19.34 -5.87 17.39
CA ARG A 249 -18.24 -4.92 17.40
C ARG A 249 -18.49 -3.64 16.61
N LEU A 250 -19.41 -3.65 15.62
CA LEU A 250 -19.56 -2.53 14.71
C LEU A 250 -19.97 -1.23 15.42
N PHE A 251 -21.01 -1.26 16.21
CA PHE A 251 -21.50 -0.05 16.89
C PHE A 251 -20.52 0.48 17.94
N PRO A 252 -19.98 -0.35 18.86
CA PRO A 252 -18.93 0.09 19.78
C PRO A 252 -17.70 0.68 19.08
N PHE A 253 -17.30 0.11 17.92
CA PHE A 253 -16.18 0.63 17.14
C PHE A 253 -16.50 2.01 16.52
N ILE A 254 -17.70 2.19 15.97
CA ILE A 254 -18.16 3.49 15.45
C ILE A 254 -18.21 4.54 16.56
N GLU A 255 -18.86 4.22 17.69
CA GLU A 255 -19.05 5.14 18.81
C GLU A 255 -17.72 5.62 19.38
N ARG A 256 -16.76 4.70 19.50
CA ARG A 256 -15.44 5.00 19.99
C ARG A 256 -14.68 5.97 19.07
N LEU A 257 -14.70 5.72 17.75
CA LEU A 257 -14.03 6.60 16.80
C LEU A 257 -14.72 7.95 16.62
N GLN A 258 -16.04 8.02 16.72
CA GLN A 258 -16.76 9.29 16.68
C GLN A 258 -16.46 10.16 17.91
N ALA A 259 -16.24 9.53 19.08
CA ALA A 259 -15.89 10.25 20.29
C ALA A 259 -14.53 10.94 20.19
N THR A 260 -13.56 10.29 19.53
CA THR A 260 -12.19 10.81 19.37
C THR A 260 -12.02 11.68 18.12
N HIS A 261 -12.83 11.45 17.08
CA HIS A 261 -12.75 12.17 15.81
C HIS A 261 -14.09 12.84 15.44
N PRO A 262 -14.60 13.77 16.26
CA PRO A 262 -15.91 14.39 16.01
C PRO A 262 -15.90 15.15 14.68
N GLY A 263 -16.96 14.92 13.87
CA GLY A 263 -17.15 15.60 12.60
C GLY A 263 -16.32 15.06 11.42
N LYS A 264 -15.45 14.05 11.65
CA LYS A 264 -14.73 13.39 10.56
C LYS A 264 -15.55 12.22 9.97
N PRO A 265 -15.56 12.03 8.65
CA PRO A 265 -16.32 10.94 8.04
C PRO A 265 -15.70 9.57 8.31
N LEU A 266 -16.54 8.63 8.75
CA LEU A 266 -16.23 7.21 8.91
C LEU A 266 -16.91 6.43 7.77
N ILE A 267 -16.13 5.92 6.83
CA ILE A 267 -16.61 5.35 5.57
C ILE A 267 -16.32 3.84 5.54
N PHE A 268 -17.36 3.03 5.73
CA PHE A 268 -17.26 1.58 5.70
C PHE A 268 -17.42 1.05 4.28
N GLN A 269 -16.61 0.07 3.92
CA GLN A 269 -16.71 -0.68 2.68
C GLN A 269 -17.32 -2.05 2.95
N GLN A 270 -18.29 -2.49 2.12
CA GLN A 270 -18.70 -3.90 2.11
C GLN A 270 -17.52 -4.76 1.64
N THR A 271 -17.41 -5.99 2.15
CA THR A 271 -16.44 -6.95 1.59
C THR A 271 -16.80 -7.30 0.15
N ILE A 272 -15.79 -7.51 -0.69
CA ILE A 272 -15.98 -7.97 -2.07
C ILE A 272 -16.53 -9.40 -2.11
N ARG A 273 -17.13 -9.76 -3.24
CA ARG A 273 -17.49 -11.15 -3.51
C ARG A 273 -16.24 -11.97 -3.77
N ARG A 274 -16.03 -13.03 -3.00
CA ARG A 274 -14.94 -13.98 -3.22
C ARG A 274 -15.34 -14.98 -4.30
N GLU A 275 -14.48 -15.22 -5.28
CA GLU A 275 -14.75 -16.12 -6.41
C GLU A 275 -14.85 -17.60 -5.98
N ARG A 276 -14.22 -17.99 -4.87
CA ARG A 276 -14.40 -19.31 -4.24
C ARG A 276 -15.86 -19.66 -3.96
N ARG A 277 -16.74 -18.66 -3.81
CA ARG A 277 -18.19 -18.87 -3.60
C ARG A 277 -18.90 -19.51 -4.81
N ASN A 278 -18.27 -19.49 -6.00
CA ASN A 278 -18.92 -19.97 -7.22
C ASN A 278 -19.36 -21.43 -7.15
N PHE A 279 -18.54 -22.26 -6.50
CA PHE A 279 -18.77 -23.72 -6.45
C PHE A 279 -18.63 -24.30 -5.03
N ASP A 280 -18.19 -23.52 -4.04
CA ASP A 280 -18.08 -23.93 -2.64
C ASP A 280 -19.29 -23.41 -1.85
N THR A 281 -20.29 -24.27 -1.66
CA THR A 281 -21.54 -23.91 -0.97
C THR A 281 -21.34 -23.55 0.51
N ALA A 282 -20.33 -24.09 1.17
CA ALA A 282 -20.02 -23.77 2.56
C ALA A 282 -19.40 -22.37 2.67
N VAL A 283 -18.50 -22.02 1.75
CA VAL A 283 -17.95 -20.66 1.63
C VAL A 283 -19.07 -19.69 1.27
N GLU A 284 -19.95 -20.04 0.30
CA GLU A 284 -21.10 -19.20 -0.07
C GLU A 284 -21.98 -18.89 1.15
N ALA A 285 -22.39 -19.91 1.92
CA ALA A 285 -23.24 -19.72 3.10
C ALA A 285 -22.59 -18.79 4.16
N THR A 286 -21.30 -19.00 4.42
CA THR A 286 -20.54 -18.20 5.40
C THR A 286 -20.38 -16.74 4.96
N GLU A 287 -19.99 -16.51 3.71
CA GLU A 287 -19.77 -15.18 3.17
C GLU A 287 -21.09 -14.42 2.97
N ALA A 288 -22.17 -15.10 2.54
CA ALA A 288 -23.50 -14.52 2.43
C ALA A 288 -24.04 -14.06 3.80
N ALA A 289 -23.91 -14.88 4.84
CA ALA A 289 -24.31 -14.51 6.20
C ALA A 289 -23.55 -13.29 6.71
N LYS A 290 -22.24 -13.23 6.47
CA LYS A 290 -21.38 -12.09 6.82
C LYS A 290 -21.79 -10.82 6.08
N GLN A 291 -21.99 -10.89 4.76
CA GLN A 291 -22.41 -9.75 3.95
C GLN A 291 -23.79 -9.25 4.35
N HIS A 292 -24.72 -10.17 4.60
CA HIS A 292 -26.07 -9.83 5.08
C HIS A 292 -26.03 -9.09 6.42
N MET A 293 -25.23 -9.57 7.38
CA MET A 293 -25.07 -8.91 8.68
C MET A 293 -24.49 -7.51 8.52
N ALA A 294 -23.44 -7.36 7.73
CA ALA A 294 -22.83 -6.06 7.45
C ALA A 294 -23.83 -5.09 6.79
N ASP A 295 -24.56 -5.52 5.75
CA ASP A 295 -25.57 -4.71 5.08
C ASP A 295 -26.69 -4.28 6.03
N SER A 296 -27.18 -5.20 6.88
CA SER A 296 -28.26 -4.92 7.83
C SER A 296 -27.85 -3.91 8.88
N LEU A 297 -26.68 -4.08 9.49
CA LEU A 297 -26.19 -3.19 10.53
C LEU A 297 -25.75 -1.84 9.97
N MET A 298 -25.12 -1.81 8.80
CA MET A 298 -24.74 -0.56 8.16
C MET A 298 -25.95 0.26 7.71
N LYS A 299 -27.04 -0.37 7.29
CA LYS A 299 -28.35 0.31 7.03
C LYS A 299 -28.88 1.02 8.28
N ILE A 300 -28.64 0.48 9.47
CA ILE A 300 -28.97 1.12 10.75
C ILE A 300 -27.93 2.20 11.06
N ALA A 301 -26.64 1.89 10.96
CA ALA A 301 -25.57 2.79 11.33
C ALA A 301 -25.61 4.13 10.59
N VAL A 302 -25.81 4.13 9.26
CA VAL A 302 -25.88 5.34 8.45
C VAL A 302 -27.09 6.23 8.76
N LYS A 303 -28.12 5.69 9.43
CA LYS A 303 -29.27 6.46 9.91
C LYS A 303 -29.09 6.96 11.34
N ARG A 304 -28.42 6.16 12.19
CA ARG A 304 -28.24 6.43 13.61
C ARG A 304 -27.10 7.41 13.89
N TYR A 305 -26.00 7.30 13.15
CA TYR A 305 -24.80 8.08 13.39
C TYR A 305 -24.56 9.09 12.29
N LYS A 306 -24.36 10.36 12.69
CA LYS A 306 -23.89 11.39 11.78
C LYS A 306 -22.48 11.01 11.26
N ASP A 307 -22.16 11.46 10.04
CA ASP A 307 -20.82 11.30 9.42
C ASP A 307 -20.38 9.82 9.20
N VAL A 308 -21.30 8.85 9.29
CA VAL A 308 -21.07 7.44 8.95
C VAL A 308 -21.63 7.14 7.57
N TYR A 309 -20.82 6.52 6.73
CA TYR A 309 -21.14 6.21 5.34
C TYR A 309 -20.87 4.74 5.02
N TYR A 310 -21.55 4.24 4.01
CA TYR A 310 -21.38 2.88 3.52
C TYR A 310 -21.26 2.86 2.00
N ILE A 311 -20.20 2.23 1.48
CA ILE A 311 -19.96 2.05 0.06
C ILE A 311 -19.76 0.56 -0.26
N LYS A 312 -20.01 0.17 -1.52
CA LYS A 312 -19.89 -1.21 -1.98
C LYS A 312 -18.86 -1.27 -3.10
N PRO A 313 -17.64 -1.74 -2.81
CA PRO A 313 -16.63 -1.94 -3.85
C PRO A 313 -17.00 -3.13 -4.75
N SER A 314 -16.40 -3.17 -5.91
CA SER A 314 -16.53 -4.28 -6.87
C SER A 314 -15.19 -4.66 -7.47
N THR A 315 -14.96 -5.96 -7.56
CA THR A 315 -13.83 -6.56 -8.29
C THR A 315 -14.36 -7.50 -9.39
N SER A 316 -15.68 -7.51 -9.61
CA SER A 316 -16.31 -8.44 -10.54
C SER A 316 -15.85 -8.23 -11.97
N THR A 317 -15.52 -9.33 -12.63
CA THR A 317 -15.24 -9.43 -14.06
C THR A 317 -16.25 -10.36 -14.72
N PRO A 318 -16.47 -10.33 -16.04
CA PRO A 318 -17.44 -11.20 -16.71
C PRO A 318 -17.21 -12.71 -16.47
N LEU A 319 -15.93 -13.12 -16.40
CA LEU A 319 -15.57 -14.53 -16.17
C LEU A 319 -15.17 -14.82 -14.72
N GLN A 320 -15.22 -13.81 -13.83
CA GLN A 320 -14.82 -13.93 -12.43
C GLN A 320 -13.36 -14.40 -12.26
N GLU A 321 -12.46 -13.80 -13.03
CA GLU A 321 -11.02 -14.09 -13.09
C GLU A 321 -10.20 -12.90 -12.55
N SER A 322 -10.56 -12.40 -11.37
CA SER A 322 -9.92 -11.23 -10.75
C SER A 322 -9.22 -11.55 -9.43
N SER A 323 -9.00 -12.84 -9.15
CA SER A 323 -8.31 -13.28 -7.93
C SER A 323 -7.26 -14.35 -8.20
N VAL A 324 -6.27 -14.44 -7.30
CA VAL A 324 -5.18 -15.40 -7.37
C VAL A 324 -5.57 -16.76 -6.80
N ASP A 325 -6.38 -16.77 -5.74
CA ASP A 325 -6.74 -17.97 -4.97
C ASP A 325 -8.24 -18.10 -4.71
N GLY A 326 -9.04 -17.38 -5.48
CA GLY A 326 -10.49 -17.31 -5.32
C GLY A 326 -10.96 -16.44 -4.15
N THR A 327 -10.03 -15.88 -3.38
CA THR A 327 -10.29 -15.01 -2.23
C THR A 327 -9.65 -13.63 -2.42
N HIS A 328 -8.37 -13.60 -2.78
CA HIS A 328 -7.57 -12.37 -2.84
C HIS A 328 -7.44 -11.89 -4.28
N PRO A 329 -7.80 -10.63 -4.56
CA PRO A 329 -7.66 -10.05 -5.88
C PRO A 329 -6.22 -10.11 -6.39
N ASP A 330 -6.06 -10.29 -7.69
CA ASP A 330 -4.83 -9.99 -8.41
C ASP A 330 -4.72 -8.48 -8.70
N ASP A 331 -3.71 -8.05 -9.44
CA ASP A 331 -3.52 -6.63 -9.80
C ASP A 331 -4.73 -6.05 -10.52
N TYR A 332 -5.38 -6.84 -11.39
CA TYR A 332 -6.58 -6.40 -12.10
C TYR A 332 -7.79 -6.26 -11.18
N GLY A 333 -7.99 -7.21 -10.28
CA GLY A 333 -9.04 -7.14 -9.27
C GLY A 333 -8.85 -5.95 -8.32
N TYR A 334 -7.62 -5.65 -7.89
CA TYR A 334 -7.31 -4.47 -7.10
C TYR A 334 -7.49 -3.16 -7.88
N TYR A 335 -7.17 -3.14 -9.16
CA TYR A 335 -7.47 -2.00 -10.02
C TYR A 335 -8.98 -1.76 -10.10
N GLN A 336 -9.78 -2.79 -10.34
CA GLN A 336 -11.24 -2.70 -10.35
C GLN A 336 -11.79 -2.19 -9.01
N TRP A 337 -11.27 -2.70 -7.89
CA TRP A 337 -11.64 -2.20 -6.56
C TRP A 337 -11.37 -0.70 -6.43
N SER A 338 -10.13 -0.30 -6.69
CA SER A 338 -9.70 1.11 -6.63
C SER A 338 -10.65 2.01 -7.45
N ARG A 339 -10.92 1.64 -8.71
CA ARG A 339 -11.80 2.41 -9.60
C ARG A 339 -13.25 2.42 -9.12
N SER A 340 -13.75 1.30 -8.57
CA SER A 340 -15.14 1.20 -8.10
C SER A 340 -15.45 2.11 -6.91
N ILE A 341 -14.47 2.31 -6.02
CA ILE A 341 -14.64 3.18 -4.84
C ILE A 341 -14.34 4.65 -5.12
N GLU A 342 -13.63 4.98 -6.20
CA GLU A 342 -13.17 6.34 -6.48
C GLU A 342 -14.31 7.36 -6.47
N LYS A 343 -15.30 7.18 -7.31
CA LYS A 343 -16.43 8.13 -7.40
C LYS A 343 -17.24 8.25 -6.10
N PRO A 344 -17.67 7.15 -5.44
CA PRO A 344 -18.42 7.25 -4.19
C PRO A 344 -17.58 7.82 -3.05
N LEU A 345 -16.31 7.45 -2.92
CA LEU A 345 -15.44 7.96 -1.86
C LEU A 345 -15.18 9.46 -2.05
N LEU A 346 -14.77 9.91 -3.24
CA LEU A 346 -14.56 11.32 -3.52
C LEU A 346 -15.83 12.16 -3.33
N ARG A 347 -17.02 11.62 -3.62
CA ARG A 347 -18.29 12.32 -3.35
C ARG A 347 -18.50 12.57 -1.87
N ILE A 348 -18.14 11.60 -1.01
CA ILE A 348 -18.25 11.76 0.44
C ILE A 348 -17.21 12.75 0.93
N LEU A 349 -15.94 12.60 0.54
CA LEU A 349 -14.84 13.48 0.95
C LEU A 349 -15.12 14.96 0.61
N ARG A 350 -15.68 15.24 -0.56
CA ARG A 350 -16.05 16.61 -0.97
C ARG A 350 -17.06 17.30 -0.03
N LYS A 351 -17.93 16.55 0.66
CA LYS A 351 -18.86 17.12 1.65
C LYS A 351 -18.13 17.72 2.85
N TYR A 352 -16.90 17.30 3.08
CA TYR A 352 -16.01 17.74 4.16
C TYR A 352 -14.90 18.68 3.67
N GLY A 353 -15.00 19.19 2.43
CA GLY A 353 -14.01 20.09 1.85
C GLY A 353 -12.73 19.39 1.34
N LEU A 354 -12.68 18.07 1.39
CA LEU A 354 -11.53 17.27 0.97
C LEU A 354 -11.62 17.01 -0.55
N ARG A 355 -10.74 17.69 -1.34
CA ARG A 355 -10.75 17.67 -2.82
C ARG A 355 -9.38 17.34 -3.40
#